data_d9a0c73bdc15e84228b4a3bae188f9d4
#
_entry.id   d9a0c73bdc15e84228b4a3bae188f9d4
#
_cell.length_a   1.000
_cell.length_b   1.000
_cell.length_c   1.000
_cell.angle_alpha   90.00
_cell.angle_beta   90.00
_cell.angle_gamma   90.00
#
_symmetry.space_group_name_H-M   'P 1'
#
loop_
_entity.id
_entity.type
_entity.pdbx_description
1 polymer ?
#
loop_
_entity_poly.entity_id
_entity_poly.type
_entity_poly.pdbx_seq_one_letter_code
_entity_poly.pdbx_strand_id
1 'polypeptide(L)'
;MNKLVKIFMFLLLSSCSAIKKEVIDCPKLTSFKEAAEVVVKSEKNIPVYIGIRGVQTYCTDDNNDVDMELSINIRAIRNDTSIEDYVPVNISVVSLDASKNEYERDDFSYSQFMLKNSRIVDRSTQFNLSVPKGGEVLLGIR
;
A
#
# COMPACT_ATOMS: atom_id res chain seq x y z
N MET A 1 55.97 -8.99 19.76
CA MET A 1 54.53 -8.98 20.17
C MET A 1 53.67 -8.05 19.36
N ASN A 2 54.15 -7.29 18.40
CA ASN A 2 53.36 -6.24 17.71
C ASN A 2 52.96 -6.53 16.25
N LYS A 3 53.24 -7.71 15.74
CA LYS A 3 52.85 -8.08 14.35
C LYS A 3 51.60 -8.96 14.27
N LEU A 4 51.30 -9.73 15.28
CA LEU A 4 50.11 -10.59 15.34
C LEU A 4 48.79 -9.81 15.65
N VAL A 5 48.88 -8.74 16.40
CA VAL A 5 47.72 -7.90 16.76
C VAL A 5 47.24 -7.04 15.54
N LYS A 6 48.13 -6.69 14.63
CA LYS A 6 47.76 -5.92 13.41
C LYS A 6 47.03 -6.74 12.35
N ILE A 7 47.25 -8.06 12.33
CA ILE A 7 46.58 -8.96 11.38
C ILE A 7 45.15 -9.25 11.82
N PHE A 8 44.87 -9.28 13.13
CA PHE A 8 43.54 -9.57 13.66
C PHE A 8 42.56 -8.38 13.54
N MET A 9 43.09 -7.17 13.42
CA MET A 9 42.26 -5.96 13.30
C MET A 9 41.79 -5.66 11.87
N PHE A 10 42.35 -6.36 10.87
CA PHE A 10 41.98 -6.18 9.46
C PHE A 10 40.88 -7.15 8.98
N LEU A 11 40.53 -8.15 9.79
CA LEU A 11 39.51 -9.18 9.46
C LEU A 11 38.08 -8.82 9.89
N LEU A 12 37.87 -7.67 10.53
CA LEU A 12 36.53 -7.25 11.01
C LEU A 12 35.86 -6.20 10.12
N LEU A 13 36.41 -5.88 8.96
CA LEU A 13 35.83 -4.91 8.02
C LEU A 13 35.14 -5.52 6.79
N SER A 14 34.93 -6.82 6.78
CA SER A 14 34.24 -7.49 5.69
C SER A 14 32.89 -8.03 6.14
N SER A 15 31.86 -7.30 5.86
CA SER A 15 30.57 -7.71 5.33
C SER A 15 29.39 -6.92 5.90
N CYS A 16 29.23 -5.70 5.42
CA CYS A 16 27.90 -5.19 5.18
C CYS A 16 27.74 -5.06 3.66
N SER A 17 27.76 -6.17 2.94
CA SER A 17 27.12 -6.23 1.64
C SER A 17 25.61 -6.30 1.93
N ALA A 18 24.98 -5.12 2.05
CA ALA A 18 23.54 -5.04 1.93
C ALA A 18 23.20 -5.67 0.57
N ILE A 19 22.58 -6.85 0.58
CA ILE A 19 22.05 -7.49 -0.62
C ILE A 19 21.00 -6.52 -1.14
N LYS A 20 21.36 -5.70 -2.13
CA LYS A 20 20.39 -4.83 -2.80
C LYS A 20 19.52 -5.76 -3.64
N LYS A 21 18.24 -5.86 -3.25
CA LYS A 21 17.25 -6.53 -4.08
C LYS A 21 17.18 -5.81 -5.43
N GLU A 22 17.08 -6.59 -6.51
CA GLU A 22 16.96 -6.04 -7.86
C GLU A 22 15.58 -5.43 -8.05
N VAL A 23 15.53 -4.22 -8.62
CA VAL A 23 14.27 -3.56 -8.99
C VAL A 23 13.79 -4.19 -10.29
N ILE A 24 12.53 -4.61 -10.31
CA ILE A 24 11.89 -5.29 -11.44
C ILE A 24 10.56 -4.64 -11.80
N ASP A 25 10.00 -5.01 -12.95
CA ASP A 25 8.66 -4.59 -13.34
C ASP A 25 7.61 -5.15 -12.37
N CYS A 26 6.68 -4.30 -11.97
CA CYS A 26 5.61 -4.70 -11.05
C CYS A 26 4.59 -5.61 -11.73
N PRO A 27 4.01 -6.57 -10.97
CA PRO A 27 2.85 -7.33 -11.39
C PRO A 27 1.69 -6.41 -11.79
N LYS A 28 0.78 -6.95 -12.63
CA LYS A 28 -0.43 -6.23 -13.01
C LYS A 28 -1.26 -5.89 -11.77
N LEU A 29 -1.66 -4.63 -11.66
CA LEU A 29 -2.58 -4.16 -10.62
C LEU A 29 -3.92 -3.81 -11.28
N THR A 30 -5.01 -4.31 -10.72
CA THR A 30 -6.37 -4.08 -11.20
C THR A 30 -7.26 -3.58 -10.07
N SER A 31 -8.03 -2.53 -10.36
CA SER A 31 -9.13 -2.09 -9.50
C SER A 31 -10.40 -2.05 -10.33
N PHE A 32 -11.41 -2.79 -9.91
CA PHE A 32 -12.72 -2.75 -10.55
C PHE A 32 -13.42 -1.44 -10.23
N LYS A 33 -14.17 -0.89 -11.17
CA LYS A 33 -14.83 0.42 -11.02
C LYS A 33 -15.68 0.49 -9.76
N GLU A 34 -16.44 -0.56 -9.47
CA GLU A 34 -17.33 -0.66 -8.31
C GLU A 34 -16.57 -0.73 -6.97
N ALA A 35 -15.29 -1.12 -7.01
CA ALA A 35 -14.40 -1.17 -5.85
C ALA A 35 -13.41 0.01 -5.81
N ALA A 36 -13.25 0.74 -6.92
CA ALA A 36 -12.39 1.92 -6.97
C ALA A 36 -13.09 3.18 -6.45
N GLU A 37 -14.44 3.17 -6.45
CA GLU A 37 -15.28 4.30 -6.07
C GLU A 37 -16.51 3.80 -5.34
N VAL A 38 -16.73 4.28 -4.13
CA VAL A 38 -17.87 3.91 -3.29
C VAL A 38 -18.50 5.14 -2.64
N VAL A 39 -19.76 5.05 -2.30
CA VAL A 39 -20.43 6.04 -1.43
C VAL A 39 -20.67 5.39 -0.09
N VAL A 40 -20.10 5.97 0.94
CA VAL A 40 -20.27 5.52 2.33
C VAL A 40 -21.01 6.59 3.15
N LYS A 41 -21.52 6.20 4.29
CA LYS A 41 -22.09 7.15 5.25
C LYS A 41 -21.08 7.44 6.34
N SER A 42 -20.94 8.73 6.66
CA SER A 42 -20.17 9.20 7.81
C SER A 42 -20.85 8.82 9.13
N GLU A 43 -20.16 9.06 10.25
CA GLU A 43 -20.74 8.86 11.59
C GLU A 43 -22.04 9.66 11.80
N LYS A 44 -22.12 10.84 11.19
CA LYS A 44 -23.33 11.68 11.24
C LYS A 44 -24.32 11.42 10.10
N ASN A 45 -24.19 10.26 9.44
CA ASN A 45 -25.08 9.78 8.39
C ASN A 45 -25.08 10.65 7.11
N ILE A 46 -24.01 11.40 6.86
CA ILE A 46 -23.81 12.20 5.65
C ILE A 46 -23.20 11.31 4.57
N PRO A 47 -23.75 11.29 3.33
CA PRO A 47 -23.13 10.58 2.21
C PRO A 47 -21.78 11.19 1.86
N VAL A 48 -20.73 10.34 1.77
CA VAL A 48 -19.40 10.72 1.37
C VAL A 48 -18.95 9.81 0.24
N TYR A 49 -18.49 10.39 -0.82
CA TYR A 49 -17.87 9.70 -1.94
C TYR A 49 -16.40 9.43 -1.63
N ILE A 50 -15.99 8.17 -1.73
CA ILE A 50 -14.61 7.73 -1.53
C ILE A 50 -14.10 7.14 -2.84
N GLY A 51 -12.95 7.61 -3.32
CA GLY A 51 -12.37 7.12 -4.57
C GLY A 51 -10.85 7.02 -4.55
N ILE A 52 -10.32 6.04 -5.27
CA ILE A 52 -8.90 5.92 -5.57
C ILE A 52 -8.52 6.97 -6.60
N ARG A 53 -7.51 7.79 -6.30
CA ARG A 53 -7.03 8.86 -7.20
C ARG A 53 -5.70 8.56 -7.85
N GLY A 54 -4.93 7.70 -7.28
CA GLY A 54 -3.64 7.31 -7.82
C GLY A 54 -3.04 6.17 -7.06
N VAL A 55 -2.23 5.39 -7.76
CA VAL A 55 -1.44 4.31 -7.17
C VAL A 55 -0.03 4.43 -7.71
N GLN A 56 0.93 4.39 -6.81
CA GLN A 56 2.36 4.25 -7.14
C GLN A 56 2.83 2.89 -6.66
N THR A 57 3.62 2.22 -7.47
CA THR A 57 4.13 0.88 -7.17
C THR A 57 5.65 0.87 -7.30
N TYR A 58 6.27 0.10 -6.42
CA TYR A 58 7.69 -0.20 -6.45
C TYR A 58 7.89 -1.69 -6.19
N CYS A 59 8.66 -2.37 -7.02
CA CYS A 59 8.80 -3.82 -6.96
C CYS A 59 10.25 -4.25 -6.98
N THR A 60 10.56 -5.24 -6.14
CA THR A 60 11.87 -5.88 -6.07
C THR A 60 11.76 -7.38 -6.17
N ASP A 61 12.77 -8.02 -6.76
CA ASP A 61 12.84 -9.48 -6.85
C ASP A 61 13.11 -10.11 -5.49
N ASP A 62 12.35 -11.12 -5.15
CA ASP A 62 12.53 -11.94 -3.94
C ASP A 62 12.46 -13.44 -4.29
N ASN A 63 13.38 -13.89 -5.15
CA ASN A 63 13.50 -15.27 -5.65
C ASN A 63 12.24 -15.76 -6.41
N ASN A 64 11.28 -16.39 -5.71
CA ASN A 64 10.06 -16.93 -6.31
C ASN A 64 8.91 -15.93 -6.33
N ASP A 65 9.02 -14.86 -5.56
CA ASP A 65 8.00 -13.84 -5.38
C ASP A 65 8.52 -12.46 -5.81
N VAL A 66 7.62 -11.52 -5.88
CA VAL A 66 7.89 -10.10 -6.07
C VAL A 66 7.45 -9.38 -4.80
N ASP A 67 8.37 -8.69 -4.15
CA ASP A 67 8.02 -7.74 -3.09
C ASP A 67 7.47 -6.47 -3.73
N MET A 68 6.22 -6.17 -3.47
CA MET A 68 5.53 -5.02 -4.04
C MET A 68 5.14 -4.03 -2.95
N GLU A 69 5.66 -2.82 -3.07
CA GLU A 69 5.23 -1.67 -2.27
C GLU A 69 4.22 -0.86 -3.05
N LEU A 70 3.08 -0.54 -2.42
CA LEU A 70 2.03 0.29 -3.00
C LEU A 70 1.82 1.54 -2.17
N SER A 71 1.72 2.69 -2.82
CA SER A 71 1.22 3.92 -2.22
C SER A 71 -0.08 4.30 -2.91
N ILE A 72 -1.18 4.31 -2.16
CA ILE A 72 -2.53 4.52 -2.68
C ILE A 72 -3.05 5.87 -2.18
N ASN A 73 -3.40 6.75 -3.10
CA ASN A 73 -4.05 8.03 -2.77
C ASN A 73 -5.57 7.87 -2.84
N ILE A 74 -6.23 8.13 -1.72
CA ILE A 74 -7.67 8.07 -1.55
C ILE A 74 -8.21 9.48 -1.37
N ARG A 75 -9.29 9.79 -2.08
CA ARG A 75 -10.03 11.06 -1.96
C ARG A 75 -11.40 10.82 -1.37
N ALA A 76 -11.72 11.57 -0.33
CA ALA A 76 -13.06 11.68 0.22
C ALA A 76 -13.70 13.00 -0.20
N ILE A 77 -14.94 12.96 -0.70
CA ILE A 77 -15.70 14.14 -1.14
C ILE A 77 -17.09 14.10 -0.51
N ARG A 78 -17.49 15.21 0.08
CA ARG A 78 -18.85 15.38 0.61
C ARG A 78 -19.49 16.69 0.12
N ASN A 79 -20.82 16.73 0.05
CA ASN A 79 -21.56 17.92 -0.31
C ASN A 79 -21.91 18.80 0.90
N ASP A 80 -22.33 18.17 2.00
CA ASP A 80 -22.61 18.88 3.25
C ASP A 80 -21.32 19.11 4.02
N THR A 81 -20.93 20.38 4.14
CA THR A 81 -19.71 20.81 4.84
C THR A 81 -20.03 21.61 6.12
N SER A 82 -21.29 21.64 6.53
CA SER A 82 -21.75 22.49 7.65
C SER A 82 -21.20 22.07 9.00
N ILE A 83 -20.78 20.80 9.15
CA ILE A 83 -20.25 20.25 10.37
C ILE A 83 -18.96 19.47 10.13
N GLU A 84 -18.17 19.28 11.17
CA GLU A 84 -17.07 18.31 11.17
C GLU A 84 -17.62 16.90 11.35
N ASP A 85 -16.94 15.91 10.77
CA ASP A 85 -17.39 14.53 10.76
C ASP A 85 -16.26 13.54 10.53
N TYR A 86 -16.52 12.27 10.78
CA TYR A 86 -15.61 11.15 10.51
C TYR A 86 -16.22 10.18 9.49
N VAL A 87 -15.39 9.74 8.58
CA VAL A 87 -15.80 8.83 7.50
C VAL A 87 -15.00 7.54 7.57
N PRO A 88 -15.66 6.37 7.67
CA PRO A 88 -14.94 5.10 7.63
C PRO A 88 -14.43 4.84 6.21
N VAL A 89 -13.14 4.49 6.10
CA VAL A 89 -12.51 4.08 4.84
C VAL A 89 -11.86 2.72 5.06
N ASN A 90 -12.26 1.75 4.24
CA ASN A 90 -11.73 0.40 4.27
C ASN A 90 -11.10 0.09 2.92
N ILE A 91 -9.83 -0.27 2.90
CA ILE A 91 -9.07 -0.61 1.70
C ILE A 91 -8.63 -2.06 1.80
N SER A 92 -8.76 -2.80 0.72
CA SER A 92 -8.31 -4.18 0.59
C SER A 92 -7.35 -4.30 -0.59
N VAL A 93 -6.19 -4.89 -0.35
CA VAL A 93 -5.21 -5.24 -1.37
C VAL A 93 -4.98 -6.75 -1.32
N VAL A 94 -5.11 -7.42 -2.44
CA VAL A 94 -5.03 -8.89 -2.53
C VAL A 94 -4.07 -9.27 -3.63
N SER A 95 -3.06 -10.08 -3.33
CA SER A 95 -2.26 -10.75 -4.35
C SER A 95 -2.87 -12.10 -4.72
N LEU A 96 -2.82 -12.41 -6.01
CA LEU A 96 -3.25 -13.68 -6.57
C LEU A 96 -2.05 -14.37 -7.20
N ASP A 97 -2.04 -15.71 -7.13
CA ASP A 97 -1.10 -16.52 -7.89
C ASP A 97 -1.47 -16.60 -9.40
N ALA A 98 -0.65 -17.27 -10.20
CA ALA A 98 -0.91 -17.44 -11.64
C ALA A 98 -2.21 -18.20 -11.93
N SER A 99 -2.72 -18.98 -10.99
CA SER A 99 -3.98 -19.73 -11.07
C SER A 99 -5.18 -18.94 -10.53
N LYS A 100 -4.98 -17.67 -10.16
CA LYS A 100 -5.99 -16.77 -9.61
C LYS A 100 -6.47 -17.13 -8.19
N ASN A 101 -5.71 -17.92 -7.47
CA ASN A 101 -5.97 -18.15 -6.05
C ASN A 101 -5.39 -17.00 -5.22
N GLU A 102 -6.09 -16.63 -4.14
CA GLU A 102 -5.59 -15.66 -3.19
C GLU A 102 -4.31 -16.19 -2.52
N TYR A 103 -3.25 -15.37 -2.56
CA TYR A 103 -1.97 -15.68 -1.96
C TYR A 103 -1.74 -14.88 -0.68
N GLU A 104 -1.91 -13.57 -0.74
CA GLU A 104 -1.79 -12.68 0.40
C GLU A 104 -2.86 -11.58 0.35
N ARG A 105 -3.30 -11.14 1.51
CA ARG A 105 -4.29 -10.06 1.67
C ARG A 105 -3.81 -9.10 2.75
N ASP A 106 -3.90 -7.81 2.45
CA ASP A 106 -3.76 -6.74 3.42
C ASP A 106 -5.02 -5.87 3.42
N ASP A 107 -5.68 -5.81 4.56
CA ASP A 107 -6.88 -5.02 4.80
C ASP A 107 -6.55 -3.88 5.77
N PHE A 108 -6.78 -2.66 5.36
CA PHE A 108 -6.52 -1.48 6.15
C PHE A 108 -7.78 -0.64 6.31
N SER A 109 -8.08 -0.26 7.55
CA SER A 109 -9.24 0.56 7.89
C SER A 109 -8.80 1.78 8.70
N TYR A 110 -9.38 2.92 8.38
CA TYR A 110 -9.16 4.15 9.14
C TYR A 110 -10.42 5.03 9.13
N SER A 111 -10.47 5.95 10.07
CA SER A 111 -11.49 6.98 10.12
C SER A 111 -10.91 8.30 9.60
N GLN A 112 -11.46 8.79 8.48
CA GLN A 112 -11.03 10.05 7.87
C GLN A 112 -11.76 11.21 8.50
N PHE A 113 -11.02 12.11 9.16
CA PHE A 113 -11.58 13.34 9.69
C PHE A 113 -11.79 14.36 8.58
N MET A 114 -12.97 14.96 8.55
CA MET A 114 -13.34 16.03 7.63
C MET A 114 -13.76 17.27 8.41
N LEU A 115 -12.94 18.31 8.32
CA LEU A 115 -13.15 19.59 8.99
C LEU A 115 -14.43 20.28 8.49
N LYS A 116 -15.07 21.06 9.35
CA LYS A 116 -16.12 21.99 8.95
C LYS A 116 -15.62 22.88 7.81
N ASN A 117 -16.47 23.10 6.79
CA ASN A 117 -16.18 23.82 5.55
C ASN A 117 -15.19 23.11 4.60
N SER A 118 -14.70 21.92 4.93
CA SER A 118 -13.89 21.11 4.04
C SER A 118 -14.76 20.15 3.24
N ARG A 119 -14.67 20.24 1.91
CA ARG A 119 -15.42 19.37 0.98
C ARG A 119 -14.61 18.15 0.57
N ILE A 120 -13.30 18.31 0.42
CA ILE A 120 -12.39 17.31 -0.15
C ILE A 120 -11.23 17.08 0.81
N VAL A 121 -10.92 15.81 1.04
CA VAL A 121 -9.73 15.39 1.79
C VAL A 121 -9.05 14.27 1.04
N ASP A 122 -7.74 14.40 0.84
CA ASP A 122 -6.87 13.37 0.26
C ASP A 122 -6.01 12.74 1.35
N ARG A 123 -5.82 11.42 1.27
CA ARG A 123 -4.91 10.68 2.14
C ARG A 123 -4.19 9.59 1.36
N SER A 124 -2.87 9.48 1.56
CA SER A 124 -2.07 8.38 1.04
C SER A 124 -1.90 7.30 2.12
N THR A 125 -1.99 6.05 1.69
CA THR A 125 -1.79 4.86 2.52
C THR A 125 -0.81 3.93 1.83
N GLN A 126 0.10 3.32 2.59
CA GLN A 126 1.12 2.41 2.07
C GLN A 126 0.80 0.96 2.44
N PHE A 127 1.08 0.06 1.52
CA PHE A 127 0.95 -1.38 1.66
C PHE A 127 2.23 -2.06 1.18
N ASN A 128 2.57 -3.18 1.81
CA ASN A 128 3.61 -4.09 1.37
C ASN A 128 3.00 -5.46 1.16
N LEU A 129 3.27 -6.06 0.03
CA LEU A 129 2.61 -7.29 -0.39
C LEU A 129 3.60 -8.19 -1.13
N SER A 130 3.55 -9.49 -0.86
CA SER A 130 4.25 -10.48 -1.65
C SER A 130 3.34 -10.97 -2.78
N VAL A 131 3.88 -11.01 -4.00
CA VAL A 131 3.14 -11.46 -5.19
C VAL A 131 3.91 -12.58 -5.85
N PRO A 132 3.35 -13.80 -5.98
CA PRO A 132 4.02 -14.88 -6.72
C PRO A 132 4.33 -14.47 -8.17
N LYS A 133 5.45 -14.91 -8.70
CA LYS A 133 5.81 -14.66 -10.11
C LYS A 133 4.71 -15.18 -11.04
N GLY A 134 4.27 -14.32 -11.98
CA GLY A 134 3.11 -14.60 -12.86
C GLY A 134 1.75 -14.28 -12.21
N GLY A 135 1.74 -13.83 -10.98
CA GLY A 135 0.53 -13.38 -10.29
C GLY A 135 0.10 -11.95 -10.63
N GLU A 136 -0.94 -11.48 -9.96
CA GLU A 136 -1.48 -10.14 -10.10
C GLU A 136 -2.00 -9.61 -8.77
N VAL A 137 -2.32 -8.32 -8.72
CA VAL A 137 -2.84 -7.66 -7.52
C VAL A 137 -4.19 -7.05 -7.80
N LEU A 138 -5.14 -7.26 -6.89
CA LEU A 138 -6.44 -6.62 -6.86
C LEU A 138 -6.48 -5.56 -5.75
N LEU A 139 -7.06 -4.42 -6.05
CA LEU A 139 -7.20 -3.29 -5.13
C LEU A 139 -8.65 -2.83 -5.11
N GLY A 140 -9.19 -2.59 -3.91
CA GLY A 140 -10.54 -2.07 -3.77
C GLY A 140 -10.80 -1.35 -2.45
N ILE A 141 -11.82 -0.52 -2.47
CA ILE A 141 -12.46 0.11 -1.30
C ILE A 141 -13.70 -0.70 -0.98
N ARG A 142 -13.95 -0.93 0.32
CA ARG A 142 -15.10 -1.71 0.81
C ARG A 142 -15.99 -0.87 1.70
#